data_2f85dbab7901147f1526e1e6188a5fc0
#
_entry.id   2f85dbab7901147f1526e1e6188a5fc0
#
_cell.length_a   1.000
_cell.length_b   1.000
_cell.length_c   1.000
_cell.angle_alpha   90.00
_cell.angle_beta   90.00
_cell.angle_gamma   90.00
#
_symmetry.space_group_name_H-M   'P 1'
#
loop_
_entity.id
_entity.type
_entity.pdbx_description
1 polymer ?
#
loop_
_entity_poly.entity_id
_entity_poly.type
_entity_poly.pdbx_seq_one_letter_code
_entity_poly.pdbx_strand_id
1 'polypeptide(L)'
;RTYSKGNRQKVALVAAFSCNADLYLLDEPTSGLDPLMEMVFQECVAELKKAGRTVLLSSHILSEVESLCDRVSIIRQGRIAESGTLSELRHLTRTTVKVETEMEADGLSNLHGIYDMSQENRKYRFSVDSETLKPIMEFLLPLGIKSLTVEPPKLEELFMRHYGDAISDKEEEE
;
A
#
# COMPACT_ATOMS: atom_id res chain seq x y z
N ARG A 1 25.41 31.15 -0.26
CA ARG A 1 24.11 30.72 -0.86
C ARG A 1 23.67 29.46 -0.15
N THR A 2 22.54 29.49 0.50
CA THR A 2 21.95 28.32 1.18
C THR A 2 21.26 27.43 0.14
N TYR A 3 21.61 26.15 0.09
CA TYR A 3 20.91 25.20 -0.76
C TYR A 3 19.44 25.09 -0.35
N SER A 4 18.53 24.92 -1.30
CA SER A 4 17.13 24.53 -1.02
C SER A 4 17.09 23.17 -0.30
N LYS A 5 15.96 22.86 0.37
CA LYS A 5 15.78 21.56 1.05
C LYS A 5 16.05 20.39 0.07
N GLY A 6 15.45 20.44 -1.13
CA GLY A 6 15.64 19.41 -2.16
C GLY A 6 17.08 19.29 -2.65
N ASN A 7 17.81 20.41 -2.83
CA ASN A 7 19.20 20.33 -3.23
C ASN A 7 20.10 19.72 -2.15
N ARG A 8 19.83 20.01 -0.88
CA ARG A 8 20.54 19.33 0.24
C ARG A 8 20.28 17.84 0.25
N GLN A 9 19.04 17.41 0.01
CA GLN A 9 18.66 16.01 -0.09
C GLN A 9 19.39 15.31 -1.24
N LYS A 10 19.42 15.93 -2.43
CA LYS A 10 20.17 15.39 -3.59
C LYS A 10 21.66 15.19 -3.27
N VAL A 11 22.31 16.18 -2.62
CA VAL A 11 23.72 16.06 -2.22
C VAL A 11 23.95 14.94 -1.22
N ALA A 12 23.05 14.79 -0.24
CA ALA A 12 23.13 13.71 0.75
C ALA A 12 22.99 12.32 0.09
N LEU A 13 22.06 12.17 -0.86
CA LEU A 13 21.88 10.93 -1.61
C LEU A 13 23.09 10.59 -2.49
N VAL A 14 23.64 11.58 -3.20
CA VAL A 14 24.86 11.39 -3.99
C VAL A 14 26.02 10.94 -3.09
N ALA A 15 26.21 11.57 -1.93
CA ALA A 15 27.22 11.16 -0.98
C ALA A 15 27.01 9.73 -0.46
N ALA A 16 25.79 9.36 -0.11
CA ALA A 16 25.45 8.01 0.34
C ALA A 16 25.73 6.96 -0.73
N PHE A 17 25.23 7.16 -1.94
CA PHE A 17 25.39 6.20 -3.05
C PHE A 17 26.80 6.13 -3.62
N SER A 18 27.63 7.15 -3.38
CA SER A 18 29.07 7.10 -3.73
C SER A 18 29.89 6.19 -2.80
N CYS A 19 29.33 5.76 -1.68
CA CYS A 19 29.98 4.86 -0.75
C CYS A 19 29.78 3.41 -1.19
N ASN A 20 30.83 2.59 -1.08
CA ASN A 20 30.71 1.15 -1.28
C ASN A 20 30.42 0.46 0.07
N ALA A 21 29.19 0.59 0.55
CA ALA A 21 28.74 0.05 1.83
C ALA A 21 27.93 -1.24 1.63
N ASP A 22 27.89 -2.09 2.65
CA ASP A 22 27.05 -3.28 2.67
C ASP A 22 25.63 -2.97 3.14
N LEU A 23 25.46 -1.90 3.92
CA LEU A 23 24.20 -1.42 4.48
C LEU A 23 24.05 0.08 4.25
N TYR A 24 22.93 0.47 3.71
CA TYR A 24 22.49 1.88 3.55
C TYR A 24 21.33 2.15 4.48
N LEU A 25 21.44 3.20 5.29
CA LEU A 25 20.37 3.69 6.16
C LEU A 25 19.89 5.03 5.63
N LEU A 26 18.64 5.08 5.17
CA LEU A 26 18.08 6.24 4.49
C LEU A 26 16.79 6.67 5.22
N ASP A 27 16.82 7.87 5.78
CA ASP A 27 15.67 8.45 6.48
C ASP A 27 14.95 9.43 5.56
N GLU A 28 13.68 9.11 5.22
CA GLU A 28 12.82 9.90 4.30
C GLU A 28 13.56 10.36 3.03
N PRO A 29 14.21 9.44 2.27
CA PRO A 29 15.19 9.81 1.25
C PRO A 29 14.60 10.59 0.07
N THR A 30 13.32 10.47 -0.21
CA THR A 30 12.62 11.12 -1.32
C THR A 30 11.99 12.46 -0.94
N SER A 31 11.99 12.79 0.36
CA SER A 31 11.36 14.01 0.87
C SER A 31 11.94 15.27 0.20
N GLY A 32 11.10 15.95 -0.61
CA GLY A 32 11.46 17.19 -1.32
C GLY A 32 12.24 16.98 -2.61
N LEU A 33 12.27 15.76 -3.14
CA LEU A 33 12.67 15.46 -4.50
C LEU A 33 11.54 15.82 -5.48
N ASP A 34 11.91 16.11 -6.72
CA ASP A 34 10.97 16.17 -7.82
C ASP A 34 10.75 14.74 -8.40
N PRO A 35 9.65 14.50 -9.14
CA PRO A 35 9.33 13.16 -9.64
C PRO A 35 10.43 12.51 -10.49
N LEU A 36 11.21 13.29 -11.23
CA LEU A 36 12.33 12.77 -12.02
C LEU A 36 13.43 12.24 -11.11
N MET A 37 13.74 12.96 -10.05
CA MET A 37 14.75 12.55 -9.08
C MET A 37 14.30 11.38 -8.22
N GLU A 38 13.00 11.24 -7.96
CA GLU A 38 12.45 10.04 -7.32
C GLU A 38 12.67 8.80 -8.19
N MET A 39 12.45 8.89 -9.50
CA MET A 39 12.74 7.79 -10.43
C MET A 39 14.23 7.40 -10.40
N VAL A 40 15.13 8.39 -10.46
CA VAL A 40 16.58 8.12 -10.37
C VAL A 40 16.97 7.47 -9.04
N PHE A 41 16.36 7.91 -7.94
CA PHE A 41 16.55 7.30 -6.62
C PHE A 41 16.11 5.82 -6.63
N GLN A 42 14.95 5.51 -7.20
CA GLN A 42 14.44 4.14 -7.31
C GLN A 42 15.39 3.26 -8.14
N GLU A 43 15.92 3.78 -9.24
CA GLU A 43 16.92 3.07 -10.05
C GLU A 43 18.19 2.77 -9.24
N CYS A 44 18.72 3.76 -8.49
CA CYS A 44 19.89 3.56 -7.64
C CYS A 44 19.65 2.48 -6.57
N VAL A 45 18.50 2.48 -5.91
CA VAL A 45 18.13 1.44 -4.94
C VAL A 45 18.04 0.07 -5.61
N ALA A 46 17.46 -0.02 -6.80
CA ALA A 46 17.37 -1.27 -7.55
C ALA A 46 18.76 -1.81 -7.93
N GLU A 47 19.71 -0.95 -8.29
CA GLU A 47 21.09 -1.32 -8.57
C GLU A 47 21.80 -1.85 -7.32
N LEU A 48 21.63 -1.19 -6.17
CA LEU A 48 22.19 -1.66 -4.90
C LEU A 48 21.65 -3.04 -4.52
N LYS A 49 20.34 -3.26 -4.68
CA LYS A 49 19.70 -4.57 -4.45
C LYS A 49 20.29 -5.65 -5.37
N LYS A 50 20.44 -5.36 -6.68
CA LYS A 50 21.08 -6.28 -7.64
C LYS A 50 22.53 -6.60 -7.27
N ALA A 51 23.24 -5.63 -6.67
CA ALA A 51 24.60 -5.83 -6.17
C ALA A 51 24.66 -6.56 -4.82
N GLY A 52 23.53 -7.03 -4.29
CA GLY A 52 23.44 -7.75 -3.02
C GLY A 52 23.60 -6.87 -1.78
N ARG A 53 23.41 -5.55 -1.91
CA ARG A 53 23.49 -4.62 -0.79
C ARG A 53 22.16 -4.54 -0.04
N THR A 54 22.23 -4.25 1.24
CA THR A 54 21.04 -4.05 2.09
C THR A 54 20.72 -2.57 2.18
N VAL A 55 19.44 -2.22 1.95
CA VAL A 55 18.93 -0.86 2.12
C VAL A 55 17.81 -0.88 3.14
N LEU A 56 17.95 -0.12 4.22
CA LEU A 56 16.89 0.18 5.17
C LEU A 56 16.48 1.63 4.99
N LEU A 57 15.23 1.85 4.61
CA LEU A 57 14.69 3.20 4.43
C LEU A 57 13.44 3.41 5.28
N SER A 58 13.25 4.63 5.76
CA SER A 58 11.99 5.10 6.30
C SER A 58 11.21 5.86 5.21
N SER A 59 9.90 5.69 5.16
CA SER A 59 9.02 6.50 4.31
C SER A 59 7.61 6.52 4.91
N HIS A 60 6.91 7.63 4.69
CA HIS A 60 5.47 7.75 4.94
C HIS A 60 4.66 7.63 3.62
N ILE A 61 5.33 7.44 2.49
CA ILE A 61 4.72 7.28 1.16
C ILE A 61 4.60 5.79 0.85
N LEU A 62 3.42 5.23 1.05
CA LEU A 62 3.19 3.79 0.94
C LEU A 62 3.42 3.23 -0.46
N SER A 63 3.13 4.02 -1.51
CA SER A 63 3.43 3.63 -2.90
C SER A 63 4.93 3.46 -3.19
N GLU A 64 5.79 4.26 -2.54
CA GLU A 64 7.25 4.06 -2.62
C GLU A 64 7.66 2.77 -1.93
N VAL A 65 7.13 2.53 -0.72
CA VAL A 65 7.39 1.30 0.02
C VAL A 65 6.99 0.08 -0.81
N GLU A 66 5.83 0.11 -1.45
CA GLU A 66 5.36 -0.98 -2.31
C GLU A 66 6.24 -1.22 -3.54
N SER A 67 6.85 -0.15 -4.09
CA SER A 67 7.70 -0.27 -5.28
C SER A 67 9.14 -0.67 -4.98
N LEU A 68 9.67 -0.30 -3.82
CA LEU A 68 11.09 -0.43 -3.50
C LEU A 68 11.40 -1.57 -2.53
N CYS A 69 10.51 -1.87 -1.58
CA CYS A 69 10.83 -2.73 -0.45
C CYS A 69 10.45 -4.19 -0.71
N ASP A 70 11.29 -5.12 -0.26
CA ASP A 70 10.97 -6.55 -0.22
C ASP A 70 10.26 -6.93 1.09
N ARG A 71 10.62 -6.23 2.17
CA ARG A 71 10.04 -6.39 3.51
C ARG A 71 9.71 -5.03 4.11
N VAL A 72 8.67 -4.99 4.90
CA VAL A 72 8.16 -3.77 5.54
C VAL A 72 7.95 -4.02 7.02
N SER A 73 8.22 -3.02 7.84
CA SER A 73 7.84 -2.99 9.25
C SER A 73 7.04 -1.73 9.52
N ILE A 74 5.81 -1.89 10.01
CA ILE A 74 4.94 -0.78 10.42
C ILE A 74 5.24 -0.48 11.88
N ILE A 75 5.64 0.77 12.15
CA ILE A 75 5.96 1.23 13.50
C ILE A 75 4.84 2.15 13.98
N ARG A 76 4.31 1.87 15.16
CA ARG A 76 3.30 2.68 15.84
C ARG A 76 3.66 2.83 17.33
N GLN A 77 3.58 4.05 17.86
CA GLN A 77 3.85 4.34 19.28
C GLN A 77 5.19 3.76 19.77
N GLY A 78 6.22 3.80 18.90
CA GLY A 78 7.55 3.26 19.24
C GLY A 78 7.66 1.74 19.26
N ARG A 79 6.66 1.01 18.76
CA ARG A 79 6.63 -0.47 18.66
C ARG A 79 6.39 -0.89 17.23
N ILE A 80 6.91 -2.07 16.87
CA ILE A 80 6.57 -2.72 15.61
C ILE A 80 5.17 -3.30 15.75
N ALA A 81 4.22 -2.76 14.98
CA ALA A 81 2.85 -3.26 14.91
C ALA A 81 2.77 -4.49 14.00
N GLU A 82 3.39 -4.41 12.82
CA GLU A 82 3.43 -5.48 11.83
C GLU A 82 4.78 -5.53 11.14
N SER A 83 5.22 -6.70 10.74
CA SER A 83 6.45 -6.86 9.96
C SER A 83 6.38 -8.09 9.07
N GLY A 84 6.72 -7.94 7.80
CA GLY A 84 6.68 -9.04 6.84
C GLY A 84 7.09 -8.62 5.44
N THR A 85 7.02 -9.55 4.51
CA THR A 85 7.08 -9.25 3.08
C THR A 85 5.81 -8.52 2.64
N LEU A 86 5.85 -7.80 1.53
CA LEU A 86 4.66 -7.16 0.95
C LEU A 86 3.53 -8.17 0.70
N SER A 87 3.88 -9.39 0.27
CA SER A 87 2.90 -10.45 0.05
C SER A 87 2.22 -10.88 1.35
N GLU A 88 2.99 -11.12 2.41
CA GLU A 88 2.46 -11.49 3.74
C GLU A 88 1.54 -10.40 4.28
N LEU A 89 1.97 -9.13 4.19
CA LEU A 89 1.16 -8.01 4.69
C LEU A 89 -0.11 -7.79 3.87
N ARG A 90 -0.07 -7.99 2.55
CA ARG A 90 -1.26 -7.91 1.69
C ARG A 90 -2.30 -8.98 2.00
N HIS A 91 -1.89 -10.16 2.50
CA HIS A 91 -2.86 -11.17 2.95
C HIS A 91 -3.66 -10.74 4.19
N LEU A 92 -3.17 -9.73 4.92
CA LEU A 92 -3.89 -9.15 6.06
C LEU A 92 -4.94 -8.10 5.63
N THR A 93 -4.99 -7.76 4.34
CA THR A 93 -5.91 -6.77 3.76
C THR A 93 -6.86 -7.41 2.77
N ARG A 94 -7.93 -6.70 2.42
CA ARG A 94 -8.98 -7.21 1.54
C ARG A 94 -8.80 -6.73 0.11
N THR A 95 -9.24 -7.53 -0.84
CA THR A 95 -9.33 -7.16 -2.25
C THR A 95 -10.53 -6.25 -2.45
N THR A 96 -10.35 -5.09 -3.07
CA THR A 96 -11.45 -4.20 -3.44
C THR A 96 -11.98 -4.58 -4.82
N VAL A 97 -13.29 -4.80 -4.91
CA VAL A 97 -14.00 -5.09 -6.15
C VAL A 97 -14.90 -3.91 -6.49
N LYS A 98 -14.80 -3.43 -7.72
CA LYS A 98 -15.71 -2.45 -8.33
C LYS A 98 -16.34 -3.11 -9.54
N VAL A 99 -17.65 -3.22 -9.56
CA VAL A 99 -18.39 -3.88 -10.64
C VAL A 99 -19.61 -3.08 -11.04
N GLU A 100 -19.87 -3.00 -12.35
CA GLU A 100 -21.12 -2.52 -12.92
C GLU A 100 -21.80 -3.67 -13.65
N THR A 101 -23.08 -3.92 -13.34
CA THR A 101 -23.85 -5.03 -13.89
C THR A 101 -25.00 -4.54 -14.79
N GLU A 102 -25.53 -5.42 -15.65
CA GLU A 102 -26.71 -5.13 -16.46
C GLU A 102 -28.01 -5.24 -15.65
N MET A 103 -28.08 -6.23 -14.77
CA MET A 103 -29.19 -6.45 -13.84
C MET A 103 -28.79 -6.00 -12.43
N GLU A 104 -29.78 -5.78 -11.59
CA GLU A 104 -29.52 -5.50 -10.17
C GLU A 104 -28.97 -6.74 -9.47
N ALA A 105 -27.99 -6.54 -8.58
CA ALA A 105 -27.35 -7.60 -7.84
C ALA A 105 -28.01 -7.81 -6.46
N ASP A 106 -29.33 -8.08 -6.50
CA ASP A 106 -30.09 -8.35 -5.28
C ASP A 106 -29.51 -9.54 -4.53
N GLY A 107 -29.22 -9.34 -3.25
CA GLY A 107 -28.62 -10.37 -2.41
C GLY A 107 -27.07 -10.41 -2.41
N LEU A 108 -26.38 -9.55 -3.17
CA LEU A 108 -24.93 -9.45 -3.12
C LEU A 108 -24.44 -9.16 -1.69
N SER A 109 -25.13 -8.26 -0.97
CA SER A 109 -24.81 -7.93 0.42
C SER A 109 -24.95 -9.08 1.42
N ASN A 110 -25.70 -10.13 1.06
CA ASN A 110 -25.94 -11.30 1.91
C ASN A 110 -24.86 -12.39 1.73
N LEU A 111 -23.98 -12.23 0.74
CA LEU A 111 -22.90 -13.19 0.53
C LEU A 111 -21.85 -13.07 1.63
N HIS A 112 -21.39 -14.21 2.12
CA HIS A 112 -20.33 -14.26 3.12
C HIS A 112 -19.02 -13.72 2.55
N GLY A 113 -18.31 -12.91 3.35
CA GLY A 113 -17.00 -12.37 2.98
C GLY A 113 -17.06 -11.09 2.16
N ILE A 114 -18.21 -10.41 2.09
CA ILE A 114 -18.35 -9.05 1.58
C ILE A 114 -18.33 -8.06 2.74
N TYR A 115 -17.54 -7.00 2.60
CA TYR A 115 -17.35 -5.94 3.57
C TYR A 115 -17.38 -4.57 2.88
N ASP A 116 -17.69 -3.55 3.63
CA ASP A 116 -17.61 -2.13 3.22
C ASP A 116 -18.34 -1.87 1.89
N MET A 117 -19.52 -2.50 1.71
CA MET A 117 -20.28 -2.41 0.49
C MET A 117 -20.93 -1.04 0.32
N SER A 118 -20.69 -0.43 -0.82
CA SER A 118 -21.41 0.75 -1.31
C SER A 118 -22.05 0.45 -2.65
N GLN A 119 -23.27 0.97 -2.85
CA GLN A 119 -24.04 0.80 -4.08
C GLN A 119 -24.50 2.17 -4.57
N GLU A 120 -24.29 2.40 -5.85
CA GLU A 120 -24.85 3.54 -6.57
C GLU A 120 -25.44 3.03 -7.89
N ASN A 121 -26.79 2.95 -7.95
CA ASN A 121 -27.51 2.30 -9.03
C ASN A 121 -27.04 0.82 -9.19
N ARG A 122 -26.49 0.47 -10.38
CA ARG A 122 -25.95 -0.85 -10.70
C ARG A 122 -24.43 -0.93 -10.60
N LYS A 123 -23.83 0.04 -9.91
CA LYS A 123 -22.41 0.06 -9.59
C LYS A 123 -22.24 -0.32 -8.13
N TYR A 124 -21.45 -1.32 -7.92
CA TYR A 124 -21.16 -1.88 -6.60
C TYR A 124 -19.67 -1.76 -6.33
N ARG A 125 -19.34 -1.31 -5.15
CA ARG A 125 -17.97 -1.33 -4.62
C ARG A 125 -18.00 -2.03 -3.26
N PHE A 126 -17.12 -2.99 -3.07
CA PHE A 126 -17.02 -3.75 -1.83
C PHE A 126 -15.63 -4.35 -1.67
N SER A 127 -15.31 -4.74 -0.45
CA SER A 127 -14.07 -5.43 -0.10
C SER A 127 -14.35 -6.91 0.16
N VAL A 128 -13.43 -7.80 -0.24
CA VAL A 128 -13.58 -9.25 -0.07
C VAL A 128 -12.28 -9.87 0.42
N ASP A 129 -12.39 -10.92 1.20
CA ASP A 129 -11.27 -11.79 1.50
C ASP A 129 -10.89 -12.57 0.24
N SER A 130 -9.60 -12.76 -0.02
CA SER A 130 -9.11 -13.35 -1.28
C SER A 130 -9.69 -14.75 -1.55
N GLU A 131 -10.00 -15.52 -0.50
CA GLU A 131 -10.58 -16.86 -0.59
C GLU A 131 -12.04 -16.84 -1.02
N THR A 132 -12.78 -15.74 -0.77
CA THR A 132 -14.21 -15.62 -1.08
C THR A 132 -14.48 -14.95 -2.43
N LEU A 133 -13.45 -14.53 -3.16
CA LEU A 133 -13.60 -13.88 -4.46
C LEU A 133 -14.30 -14.78 -5.49
N LYS A 134 -13.99 -16.08 -5.53
CA LYS A 134 -14.54 -17.03 -6.50
C LYS A 134 -16.08 -17.14 -6.43
N PRO A 135 -16.69 -17.46 -5.28
CA PRO A 135 -18.15 -17.55 -5.19
C PRO A 135 -18.86 -16.23 -5.49
N ILE A 136 -18.24 -15.09 -5.19
CA ILE A 136 -18.78 -13.78 -5.51
C ILE A 136 -18.77 -13.53 -7.04
N MET A 137 -17.70 -13.94 -7.72
CA MET A 137 -17.63 -13.84 -9.18
C MET A 137 -18.67 -14.75 -9.84
N GLU A 138 -18.88 -15.98 -9.34
CA GLU A 138 -19.89 -16.90 -9.82
C GLU A 138 -21.32 -16.33 -9.67
N PHE A 139 -21.59 -15.54 -8.63
CA PHE A 139 -22.84 -14.83 -8.43
C PHE A 139 -23.02 -13.65 -9.42
N LEU A 140 -21.95 -12.89 -9.69
CA LEU A 140 -21.99 -11.71 -10.53
C LEU A 140 -22.07 -12.02 -12.03
N LEU A 141 -21.45 -13.10 -12.50
CA LEU A 141 -21.38 -13.46 -13.91
C LEU A 141 -22.75 -13.54 -14.59
N PRO A 142 -23.81 -14.19 -14.03
CA PRO A 142 -25.13 -14.26 -14.65
C PRO A 142 -25.85 -12.91 -14.76
N LEU A 143 -25.42 -11.89 -13.99
CA LEU A 143 -26.06 -10.58 -13.96
C LEU A 143 -25.62 -9.67 -15.11
N GLY A 144 -24.69 -10.13 -15.96
CA GLY A 144 -24.14 -9.36 -17.07
C GLY A 144 -23.17 -8.27 -16.56
N ILE A 145 -21.88 -8.56 -16.60
CA ILE A 145 -20.85 -7.60 -16.15
C ILE A 145 -20.53 -6.62 -17.27
N LYS A 146 -20.77 -5.32 -17.05
CA LYS A 146 -20.39 -4.23 -17.96
C LYS A 146 -18.97 -3.76 -17.73
N SER A 147 -18.61 -3.62 -16.47
CA SER A 147 -17.22 -3.32 -16.07
C SER A 147 -16.90 -4.04 -14.78
N LEU A 148 -15.64 -4.46 -14.65
CA LEU A 148 -15.11 -5.11 -13.47
C LEU A 148 -13.68 -4.65 -13.24
N THR A 149 -13.43 -4.14 -12.05
CA THR A 149 -12.08 -3.82 -11.58
C THR A 149 -11.86 -4.54 -10.27
N VAL A 150 -10.79 -5.31 -10.21
CA VAL A 150 -10.34 -6.00 -9.00
C VAL A 150 -9.01 -5.38 -8.60
N GLU A 151 -9.02 -4.62 -7.53
CA GLU A 151 -7.82 -3.94 -7.01
C GLU A 151 -7.22 -4.82 -5.90
N PRO A 152 -5.95 -5.20 -6.04
CA PRO A 152 -5.30 -5.97 -4.98
C PRO A 152 -5.27 -5.17 -3.68
N PRO A 153 -5.14 -5.84 -2.53
CA PRO A 153 -5.01 -5.19 -1.24
C PRO A 153 -3.86 -4.18 -1.24
N LYS A 154 -4.10 -2.99 -0.70
CA LYS A 154 -3.11 -1.92 -0.57
C LYS A 154 -2.60 -1.84 0.86
N LEU A 155 -1.33 -1.48 1.03
CA LEU A 155 -0.74 -1.24 2.36
C LEU A 155 -1.43 -0.09 3.10
N GLU A 156 -2.03 0.88 2.35
CA GLU A 156 -2.82 1.96 2.94
C GLU A 156 -3.97 1.46 3.81
N GLU A 157 -4.64 0.38 3.38
CA GLU A 157 -5.75 -0.19 4.14
C GLU A 157 -5.28 -0.83 5.45
N LEU A 158 -4.13 -1.52 5.41
CA LEU A 158 -3.50 -2.07 6.60
C LEU A 158 -3.10 -0.94 7.57
N PHE A 159 -2.48 0.09 7.02
CA PHE A 159 -2.06 1.26 7.79
C PHE A 159 -3.27 1.96 8.43
N MET A 160 -4.35 2.19 7.67
CA MET A 160 -5.57 2.83 8.16
C MET A 160 -6.29 2.00 9.23
N ARG A 161 -6.26 0.67 9.17
CA ARG A 161 -6.79 -0.17 10.26
C ARG A 161 -6.05 0.10 11.57
N HIS A 162 -4.72 0.05 11.55
CA HIS A 162 -3.92 0.31 12.75
C HIS A 162 -4.09 1.75 13.28
N TYR A 163 -4.48 2.72 12.44
CA TYR A 163 -4.77 4.08 12.85
C TYR A 163 -6.24 4.30 13.23
N GLY A 164 -7.19 3.60 12.59
CA GLY A 164 -8.63 3.69 12.87
C GLY A 164 -8.98 3.19 14.27
N ASP A 165 -8.41 2.08 14.69
CA ASP A 165 -8.58 1.53 16.04
C ASP A 165 -8.13 2.51 17.14
N ALA A 166 -7.20 3.43 16.82
CA ALA A 166 -6.73 4.44 17.78
C ALA A 166 -7.68 5.64 17.96
N ILE A 167 -8.62 5.83 17.06
CA ILE A 167 -9.65 6.89 17.21
C ILE A 167 -10.78 6.35 18.08
N SER A 168 -11.12 5.06 17.92
CA SER A 168 -12.13 4.40 18.74
C SER A 168 -11.70 4.25 20.21
N ASP A 169 -10.45 3.89 20.46
CA ASP A 169 -9.92 3.74 21.83
C ASP A 169 -9.84 5.05 22.62
N LYS A 170 -9.86 6.21 21.96
CA LYS A 170 -9.85 7.52 22.62
C LYS A 170 -11.24 8.06 22.92
N GLU A 171 -12.27 7.56 22.24
CA GLU A 171 -13.66 7.93 22.51
C GLU A 171 -14.29 7.11 23.66
N GLU A 172 -13.64 5.99 24.04
CA GLU A 172 -14.08 5.17 25.19
C GLU A 172 -13.42 5.57 26.53
N GLU A 173 -12.40 6.47 26.51
CA GLU A 173 -11.69 6.96 27.71
C GLU A 173 -12.12 8.39 28.16
N GLU A 174 -13.07 9.05 27.47
CA GLU A 174 -13.69 10.30 27.88
C GLU A 174 -15.15 10.06 28.39
#